data_94eb2fe02a957742f6647d46a0ac55f0
#
_entry.id   94eb2fe02a957742f6647d46a0ac55f0
#
_cell.length_a   1.000
_cell.length_b   1.000
_cell.length_c   1.000
_cell.angle_alpha   90.00
_cell.angle_beta   90.00
_cell.angle_gamma   90.00
#
_symmetry.space_group_name_H-M   'P 1'
#
loop_
_entity.id
_entity.type
_entity.pdbx_description
1 polymer ?
#
loop_
_entity_poly.entity_id
_entity_poly.type
_entity_poly.pdbx_seq_one_letter_code
_entity_poly.pdbx_strand_id
1 'polypeptide(L)'
;MRLLIVGTLKGQLTTATKIAMDNGASVTHAGDHEQAMRVLRGGKGADLLLVDVALDIRDLVMRLESEHILVPIVACGISNDARAAVAAIHAGAKEYIPLP
;
A
#
# COMPACT_ATOMS: atom_id res chain seq x y z
N MET A 1 7.09 -1.34 13.41
CA MET A 1 6.17 -1.86 12.39
C MET A 1 6.85 -1.83 11.04
N ARG A 2 6.69 -2.88 10.27
CA ARG A 2 7.24 -2.96 8.91
C ARG A 2 6.16 -2.51 7.92
N LEU A 3 6.45 -1.44 7.18
CA LEU A 3 5.53 -0.86 6.21
C LEU A 3 6.10 -1.04 4.80
N LEU A 4 5.30 -1.59 3.90
CA LEU A 4 5.61 -1.65 2.47
C LEU A 4 4.73 -0.65 1.74
N ILE A 5 5.36 0.33 1.08
CA ILE A 5 4.65 1.31 0.27
C ILE A 5 4.70 0.85 -1.18
N VAL A 6 3.54 0.74 -1.82
CA VAL A 6 3.42 0.29 -3.20
C VAL A 6 2.91 1.42 -4.07
N GLY A 7 3.69 1.78 -5.09
CA GLY A 7 3.36 2.86 -6.01
C GLY A 7 4.16 4.13 -5.75
N THR A 8 3.92 5.14 -6.57
CA THR A 8 4.66 6.40 -6.51
C THR A 8 3.99 7.46 -5.64
N LEU A 9 2.71 7.25 -5.28
CA LEU A 9 1.91 8.20 -4.51
C LEU A 9 1.88 9.59 -5.16
N LYS A 10 1.99 9.66 -6.48
CA LYS A 10 2.00 10.89 -7.28
C LYS A 10 3.00 11.93 -6.73
N GLY A 11 4.19 11.49 -6.41
CA GLY A 11 5.24 12.36 -5.90
C GLY A 11 5.22 12.59 -4.38
N GLN A 12 4.28 11.99 -3.67
CA GLN A 12 4.21 12.12 -2.20
C GLN A 12 4.96 11.00 -1.47
N LEU A 13 5.69 10.17 -2.20
CA LEU A 13 6.40 9.03 -1.61
C LEU A 13 7.38 9.45 -0.52
N THR A 14 8.17 10.48 -0.77
CA THR A 14 9.16 10.97 0.19
C THR A 14 8.48 11.46 1.47
N THR A 15 7.39 12.22 1.32
CA THR A 15 6.63 12.74 2.46
C THR A 15 6.02 11.60 3.27
N ALA A 16 5.37 10.64 2.60
CA ALA A 16 4.76 9.50 3.28
C ALA A 16 5.80 8.65 4.00
N THR A 17 6.94 8.42 3.36
CA THR A 17 8.04 7.65 3.95
C THR A 17 8.56 8.33 5.22
N LYS A 18 8.78 9.64 5.15
CA LYS A 18 9.27 10.40 6.29
C LYS A 18 8.29 10.34 7.47
N ILE A 19 7.01 10.56 7.20
CA ILE A 19 5.98 10.50 8.24
C ILE A 19 5.96 9.12 8.90
N ALA A 20 6.01 8.06 8.10
CA ALA A 20 6.01 6.71 8.63
C ALA A 20 7.25 6.43 9.49
N MET A 21 8.43 6.83 9.03
CA MET A 21 9.67 6.64 9.77
C MET A 21 9.69 7.45 11.07
N ASP A 22 9.17 8.67 11.04
CA ASP A 22 9.06 9.50 12.24
C ASP A 22 8.13 8.87 13.28
N ASN A 23 7.24 7.99 12.86
CA ASN A 23 6.35 7.23 13.74
C ASN A 23 6.86 5.82 14.05
N GLY A 24 8.12 5.55 13.77
CA GLY A 24 8.77 4.30 14.17
C GLY A 24 8.67 3.15 13.21
N ALA A 25 8.19 3.37 11.98
CA ALA A 25 8.07 2.31 11.00
C ALA A 25 9.39 2.07 10.26
N SER A 26 9.66 0.81 9.92
CA SER A 26 10.67 0.45 8.93
C SER A 26 9.98 0.42 7.58
N VAL A 27 10.45 1.22 6.62
CA VAL A 27 9.78 1.41 5.34
C VAL A 27 10.54 0.73 4.22
N THR A 28 9.82 -0.06 3.42
CA THR A 28 10.30 -0.60 2.16
C THR A 28 9.40 -0.08 1.05
N HIS A 29 9.92 0.11 -0.13
CA HIS A 29 9.16 0.63 -1.26
C HIS A 29 9.15 -0.37 -2.43
N ALA A 30 8.00 -0.49 -3.08
CA ALA A 30 7.84 -1.23 -4.33
C ALA A 30 7.09 -0.33 -5.33
N GLY A 31 7.58 -0.27 -6.57
CA GLY A 31 6.98 0.60 -7.58
C GLY A 31 5.68 0.06 -8.17
N ASP A 32 5.50 -1.26 -8.14
CA ASP A 32 4.32 -1.92 -8.68
C ASP A 32 4.02 -3.21 -7.92
N HIS A 33 2.96 -3.91 -8.35
CA HIS A 33 2.52 -5.15 -7.70
C HIS A 33 3.58 -6.24 -7.77
N GLU A 34 4.28 -6.36 -8.88
CA GLU A 34 5.29 -7.41 -9.04
C GLU A 34 6.44 -7.22 -8.08
N GLN A 35 6.92 -5.99 -7.94
CA GLN A 35 7.97 -5.67 -6.97
C GLN A 35 7.49 -5.91 -5.55
N ALA A 36 6.24 -5.56 -5.26
CA ALA A 36 5.65 -5.80 -3.94
C ALA A 36 5.64 -7.29 -3.61
N MET A 37 5.23 -8.13 -4.56
CA MET A 37 5.21 -9.57 -4.35
C MET A 37 6.62 -10.13 -4.14
N ARG A 38 7.62 -9.62 -4.86
CA ARG A 38 9.01 -10.03 -4.65
C ARG A 38 9.51 -9.70 -3.24
N VAL A 39 9.18 -8.51 -2.73
CA VAL A 39 9.55 -8.13 -1.37
C VAL A 39 8.90 -9.08 -0.36
N LEU A 40 7.62 -9.36 -0.53
CA LEU A 40 6.90 -10.22 0.40
C LEU A 40 7.37 -11.67 0.35
N ARG A 41 7.70 -12.19 -0.85
CA ARG A 41 8.26 -13.55 -1.00
C ARG A 41 9.68 -13.66 -0.49
N GLY A 42 10.43 -12.57 -0.53
CA GLY A 42 11.84 -12.54 -0.17
C GLY A 42 12.13 -12.63 1.32
N GLY A 43 11.12 -12.84 2.16
CA GLY A 43 11.31 -13.02 3.59
C GLY A 43 11.36 -11.73 4.41
N LYS A 44 11.38 -10.55 3.77
CA LYS A 44 11.33 -9.28 4.51
C LYS A 44 9.97 -9.07 5.15
N GLY A 45 8.91 -9.48 4.48
CA GLY A 45 7.56 -9.34 4.99
C GLY A 45 7.13 -7.90 5.20
N ALA A 46 5.90 -7.72 5.62
CA ALA A 46 5.35 -6.42 6.00
C ALA A 46 4.18 -6.63 6.96
N ASP A 47 3.98 -5.68 7.84
CA ASP A 47 2.85 -5.69 8.75
C ASP A 47 1.67 -4.93 8.15
N LEU A 48 1.95 -4.05 7.20
CA LEU A 48 0.95 -3.23 6.54
C LEU A 48 1.43 -2.84 5.14
N LEU A 49 0.54 -2.86 4.16
CA LEU A 49 0.79 -2.30 2.84
C LEU A 49 0.07 -0.97 2.71
N LEU A 50 0.80 0.05 2.28
CA LEU A 50 0.23 1.34 1.90
C LEU A 50 0.28 1.42 0.38
N VAL A 51 -0.88 1.37 -0.28
CA VAL A 51 -0.97 1.19 -1.72
C VAL A 51 -1.58 2.42 -2.38
N ASP A 52 -0.89 2.93 -3.40
CA ASP A 52 -1.40 4.03 -4.22
C ASP A 52 -2.74 3.63 -4.86
N VAL A 53 -3.77 4.44 -4.64
CA VAL A 53 -5.11 4.17 -5.14
C VAL A 53 -5.17 4.17 -6.68
N ALA A 54 -4.16 4.71 -7.36
CA ALA A 54 -4.04 4.64 -8.82
C ALA A 54 -3.72 3.24 -9.32
N LEU A 55 -3.25 2.34 -8.45
CA LEU A 55 -2.98 0.95 -8.81
C LEU A 55 -4.24 0.09 -8.67
N ASP A 56 -4.23 -1.07 -9.32
CA ASP A 56 -5.33 -2.02 -9.24
C ASP A 56 -5.27 -2.80 -7.93
N ILE A 57 -5.95 -2.28 -6.91
CA ILE A 57 -5.95 -2.87 -5.57
C ILE A 57 -6.56 -4.27 -5.59
N ARG A 58 -7.61 -4.50 -6.38
CA ARG A 58 -8.23 -5.81 -6.48
C ARG A 58 -7.24 -6.87 -6.99
N ASP A 59 -6.45 -6.51 -7.99
CA ASP A 59 -5.41 -7.41 -8.52
C ASP A 59 -4.39 -7.77 -7.43
N LEU A 60 -3.95 -6.79 -6.66
CA LEU A 60 -3.01 -7.03 -5.57
C LEU A 60 -3.61 -7.93 -4.49
N VAL A 61 -4.87 -7.68 -4.11
CA VAL A 61 -5.58 -8.53 -3.14
C VAL A 61 -5.64 -9.97 -3.64
N MET A 62 -5.97 -10.18 -4.91
CA MET A 62 -6.05 -11.52 -5.49
C MET A 62 -4.69 -12.22 -5.51
N ARG A 63 -3.62 -11.49 -5.80
CA ARG A 63 -2.26 -12.05 -5.76
C ARG A 63 -1.87 -12.47 -4.35
N LEU A 64 -2.17 -11.66 -3.36
CA LEU A 64 -1.89 -11.98 -1.96
C LEU A 64 -2.66 -13.21 -1.52
N GLU A 65 -3.95 -13.27 -1.85
CA GLU A 65 -4.78 -14.41 -1.50
C GLU A 65 -4.29 -15.71 -2.15
N SER A 66 -3.88 -15.64 -3.41
CA SER A 66 -3.41 -16.83 -4.14
C SER A 66 -2.13 -17.41 -3.52
N GLU A 67 -1.35 -16.62 -2.82
CA GLU A 67 -0.12 -17.07 -2.16
C GLU A 67 -0.28 -17.17 -0.64
N HIS A 68 -1.50 -17.03 -0.13
CA HIS A 68 -1.80 -17.12 1.30
C HIS A 68 -1.01 -16.11 2.14
N ILE A 69 -0.76 -14.93 1.59
CA ILE A 69 -0.10 -13.85 2.32
C ILE A 69 -1.17 -12.99 2.97
N LEU A 70 -1.18 -12.98 4.31
CA LEU A 70 -2.16 -12.23 5.09
C LEU A 70 -1.52 -10.93 5.58
N VAL A 71 -1.82 -9.84 4.89
CA VAL A 71 -1.35 -8.51 5.27
C VAL A 71 -2.44 -7.50 4.92
N PRO A 72 -2.77 -6.58 5.83
CA PRO A 72 -3.79 -5.58 5.54
C PRO A 72 -3.29 -4.55 4.55
N ILE A 73 -4.20 -4.07 3.71
CA ILE A 73 -3.94 -3.03 2.72
C ILE A 73 -4.66 -1.75 3.15
N VAL A 74 -3.91 -0.66 3.18
CA VAL A 74 -4.47 0.69 3.31
C VAL A 74 -4.22 1.40 1.99
N ALA A 75 -5.28 1.90 1.37
CA ALA A 75 -5.16 2.67 0.14
C ALA A 75 -4.87 4.12 0.47
N CYS A 76 -4.13 4.79 -0.38
CA CYS A 76 -3.86 6.21 -0.22
C CYS A 76 -3.94 6.94 -1.55
N GLY A 77 -4.36 8.19 -1.50
CA GLY A 77 -4.43 9.07 -2.65
C GLY A 77 -4.17 10.51 -2.24
N ILE A 78 -4.04 11.39 -3.22
CA ILE A 78 -3.64 12.78 -2.97
C ILE A 78 -4.80 13.65 -2.52
N SER A 79 -6.02 13.30 -2.88
CA SER A 79 -7.17 14.10 -2.58
C SER A 79 -8.20 13.33 -1.77
N ASN A 80 -9.10 14.06 -1.14
CA ASN A 80 -10.20 13.46 -0.39
C ASN A 80 -11.32 13.05 -1.37
N ASP A 81 -11.01 12.10 -2.26
CA ASP A 81 -11.93 11.63 -3.29
C ASP A 81 -12.76 10.46 -2.76
N ALA A 82 -14.03 10.73 -2.50
CA ALA A 82 -14.93 9.72 -1.96
C ALA A 82 -15.12 8.52 -2.90
N ARG A 83 -15.10 8.74 -4.22
CA ARG A 83 -15.26 7.64 -5.18
C ARG A 83 -14.05 6.72 -5.13
N ALA A 84 -12.86 7.29 -5.10
CA ALA A 84 -11.64 6.51 -5.00
C ALA A 84 -11.60 5.72 -3.69
N ALA A 85 -12.01 6.35 -2.59
CA ALA A 85 -12.06 5.69 -1.29
C ALA A 85 -13.03 4.51 -1.30
N VAL A 86 -14.24 4.70 -1.80
CA VAL A 86 -15.24 3.63 -1.88
C VAL A 86 -14.75 2.49 -2.77
N ALA A 87 -14.20 2.82 -3.93
CA ALA A 87 -13.69 1.81 -4.85
C ALA A 87 -12.55 0.98 -4.21
N ALA A 88 -11.66 1.64 -3.48
CA ALA A 88 -10.55 0.96 -2.81
C ALA A 88 -11.05 -0.01 -1.74
N ILE A 89 -12.02 0.41 -0.93
CA ILE A 89 -12.60 -0.44 0.10
C ILE A 89 -13.31 -1.65 -0.53
N HIS A 90 -14.09 -1.43 -1.59
CA HIS A 90 -14.73 -2.53 -2.31
C HIS A 90 -13.74 -3.49 -2.96
N ALA A 91 -12.56 -2.99 -3.33
CA ALA A 91 -11.51 -3.82 -3.90
C ALA A 91 -10.76 -4.65 -2.86
N GLY A 92 -10.94 -4.37 -1.57
CA GLY A 92 -10.35 -5.14 -0.47
C GLY A 92 -9.45 -4.37 0.47
N ALA A 93 -9.27 -3.06 0.27
CA ALA A 93 -8.53 -2.24 1.22
C ALA A 93 -9.31 -2.09 2.52
N LYS A 94 -8.60 -2.02 3.63
CA LYS A 94 -9.22 -1.83 4.95
C LYS A 94 -9.56 -0.38 5.22
N GLU A 95 -8.77 0.54 4.69
CA GLU A 95 -8.93 1.96 4.90
C GLU A 95 -8.43 2.73 3.68
N TYR A 96 -8.81 3.99 3.60
CA TYR A 96 -8.28 4.95 2.64
C TYR A 96 -7.77 6.17 3.38
N ILE A 97 -6.53 6.56 3.11
CA ILE A 97 -5.90 7.73 3.73
C ILE A 97 -5.61 8.76 2.65
N PRO A 98 -6.22 9.96 2.71
CA PRO A 98 -5.84 11.04 1.81
C PRO A 98 -4.48 11.60 2.23
N LEU A 99 -3.62 11.83 1.26
CA LEU A 99 -2.33 12.48 1.49
C LEU A 99 -2.44 13.96 1.16
N PRO A 100 -1.68 14.82 1.86
CA PRO A 100 -1.69 16.25 1.59
C PRO A 100 -1.19 16.64 0.21
#